data_3d7f47435f3faa341429661fdfbdbd73
#
_entry.id   3d7f47435f3faa341429661fdfbdbd73
#
_cell.length_a   1.000
_cell.length_b   1.000
_cell.length_c   1.000
_cell.angle_alpha   90.00
_cell.angle_beta   90.00
_cell.angle_gamma   90.00
#
_symmetry.space_group_name_H-M   'P 1'
#
loop_
_entity.id
_entity.type
_entity.pdbx_description
1 polymer ?
#
loop_
_entity_poly.entity_id
_entity_poly.type
_entity_poly.pdbx_seq_one_letter_code
_entity_poly.pdbx_strand_id
1 'polypeptide(L)'
;MEQLLTFIANHPILVGAFAVVLVALIATEFTRVTRRWKELDTTQAILMINRRDPLILDVSNSTDYANGHILNAEHMPPSRIESGNSQLLKKSDRPVLVYCKNGQVSPQMANRLVKLGFEDVSVLRGGLAQWISDQQPVTRGKAGRTGGGKQNKQGGKQGKRGKRNRHADQGAGPEPKISADAAAGDSGTDNHDKARSE
;
A
#
# COMPACT_ATOMS: atom_id res chain seq x y z
N MET A 1 -48.86 -26.59 -5.71
CA MET A 1 -49.05 -25.19 -6.11
C MET A 1 -49.89 -24.43 -5.09
N GLU A 2 -50.98 -25.01 -4.61
CA GLU A 2 -51.88 -24.36 -3.69
C GLU A 2 -51.25 -24.01 -2.33
N GLN A 3 -50.40 -24.89 -1.79
CA GLN A 3 -49.69 -24.63 -0.51
C GLN A 3 -48.76 -23.40 -0.58
N LEU A 4 -48.16 -23.13 -1.70
CA LEU A 4 -47.30 -21.96 -1.94
C LEU A 4 -48.10 -20.66 -1.95
N LEU A 5 -49.27 -20.67 -2.62
CA LEU A 5 -50.18 -19.53 -2.67
C LEU A 5 -50.76 -19.22 -1.26
N THR A 6 -51.11 -20.27 -0.54
CA THR A 6 -51.60 -20.13 0.85
C THR A 6 -50.50 -19.59 1.80
N PHE A 7 -49.25 -20.02 1.63
CA PHE A 7 -48.13 -19.49 2.39
C PHE A 7 -47.88 -18.00 2.11
N ILE A 8 -47.89 -17.61 0.83
CA ILE A 8 -47.73 -16.21 0.41
C ILE A 8 -48.82 -15.32 1.00
N ALA A 9 -50.07 -15.80 0.96
CA ALA A 9 -51.22 -15.07 1.52
C ALA A 9 -51.14 -14.92 3.04
N ASN A 10 -50.65 -15.95 3.75
CA ASN A 10 -50.60 -15.96 5.22
C ASN A 10 -49.37 -15.25 5.78
N HIS A 11 -48.27 -15.09 5.01
CA HIS A 11 -47.04 -14.49 5.48
C HIS A 11 -46.52 -13.38 4.57
N PRO A 12 -47.26 -12.32 4.27
CA PRO A 12 -46.89 -11.29 3.31
C PRO A 12 -45.60 -10.55 3.70
N ILE A 13 -45.34 -10.37 4.99
CA ILE A 13 -44.14 -9.70 5.50
C ILE A 13 -42.86 -10.53 5.21
N LEU A 14 -42.93 -11.86 5.42
CA LEU A 14 -41.81 -12.76 5.17
C LEU A 14 -41.52 -12.84 3.67
N VAL A 15 -42.54 -12.92 2.84
CA VAL A 15 -42.40 -12.95 1.38
C VAL A 15 -41.83 -11.63 0.86
N GLY A 16 -42.29 -10.49 1.41
CA GLY A 16 -41.78 -9.18 1.07
C GLY A 16 -40.31 -9.02 1.46
N ALA A 17 -39.93 -9.43 2.67
CA ALA A 17 -38.55 -9.40 3.13
C ALA A 17 -37.63 -10.29 2.25
N PHE A 18 -38.07 -11.49 1.92
CA PHE A 18 -37.33 -12.38 1.02
C PHE A 18 -37.15 -11.77 -0.38
N ALA A 19 -38.21 -11.18 -0.94
CA ALA A 19 -38.12 -10.52 -2.23
C ALA A 19 -37.12 -9.34 -2.22
N VAL A 20 -37.11 -8.53 -1.18
CA VAL A 20 -36.13 -7.43 -1.04
C VAL A 20 -34.70 -7.96 -0.99
N VAL A 21 -34.44 -9.01 -0.18
CA VAL A 21 -33.11 -9.62 -0.10
C VAL A 21 -32.70 -10.21 -1.46
N LEU A 22 -33.61 -10.88 -2.15
CA LEU A 22 -33.34 -11.47 -3.47
C LEU A 22 -33.00 -10.40 -4.49
N VAL A 23 -33.76 -9.30 -4.53
CA VAL A 23 -33.50 -8.16 -5.44
C VAL A 23 -32.14 -7.52 -5.11
N ALA A 24 -31.83 -7.36 -3.81
CA ALA A 24 -30.54 -6.82 -3.38
C ALA A 24 -29.37 -7.72 -3.83
N LEU A 25 -29.48 -9.05 -3.71
CA LEU A 25 -28.50 -10.01 -4.20
C LEU A 25 -28.31 -9.94 -5.71
N ILE A 26 -29.42 -9.90 -6.47
CA ILE A 26 -29.37 -9.77 -7.94
C ILE A 26 -28.71 -8.44 -8.33
N ALA A 27 -29.04 -7.35 -7.67
CA ALA A 27 -28.45 -6.03 -7.95
C ALA A 27 -26.94 -6.01 -7.68
N THR A 28 -26.46 -6.65 -6.60
CA THR A 28 -25.03 -6.76 -6.32
C THR A 28 -24.30 -7.59 -7.37
N GLU A 29 -24.89 -8.70 -7.82
CA GLU A 29 -24.30 -9.55 -8.85
C GLU A 29 -24.27 -8.84 -10.21
N PHE A 30 -25.34 -8.14 -10.57
CA PHE A 30 -25.40 -7.37 -11.81
C PHE A 30 -24.33 -6.27 -11.88
N THR A 31 -24.06 -5.57 -10.77
CA THR A 31 -22.98 -4.58 -10.70
C THR A 31 -21.59 -5.21 -10.86
N ARG A 32 -21.42 -6.47 -10.49
CA ARG A 32 -20.19 -7.23 -10.65
C ARG A 32 -19.90 -7.59 -12.09
N VAL A 33 -20.94 -8.03 -12.83
CA VAL A 33 -20.84 -8.45 -14.24
C VAL A 33 -20.61 -7.24 -15.16
N THR A 34 -21.13 -6.07 -14.83
CA THR A 34 -20.98 -4.84 -15.64
C THR A 34 -19.67 -4.08 -15.41
N ARG A 35 -18.79 -4.57 -14.52
CA ARG A 35 -17.47 -3.95 -14.31
C ARG A 35 -16.60 -4.10 -15.56
N ARG A 36 -16.07 -2.99 -16.06
CA ARG A 36 -15.15 -2.96 -17.21
C ARG A 36 -13.67 -3.08 -16.78
N TRP A 37 -13.39 -3.49 -15.55
CA TRP A 37 -12.06 -3.76 -15.05
C TRP A 37 -11.99 -5.14 -14.40
N LYS A 38 -10.81 -5.73 -14.38
CA LYS A 38 -10.55 -7.08 -13.85
C LYS A 38 -9.99 -7.01 -12.45
N GLU A 39 -10.38 -7.94 -11.60
CA GLU A 39 -9.76 -8.12 -10.30
C GLU A 39 -8.71 -9.24 -10.39
N LEU A 40 -7.49 -8.94 -10.00
CA LEU A 40 -6.36 -9.87 -10.03
C LEU A 40 -5.95 -10.23 -8.61
N ASP A 41 -5.65 -11.50 -8.38
CA ASP A 41 -4.91 -11.93 -7.21
C ASP A 41 -3.41 -11.58 -7.34
N THR A 42 -2.64 -11.78 -6.28
CA THR A 42 -1.21 -11.47 -6.25
C THR A 42 -0.43 -12.21 -7.34
N THR A 43 -0.72 -13.48 -7.58
CA THR A 43 -0.05 -14.29 -8.60
C THR A 43 -0.32 -13.76 -10.00
N GLN A 44 -1.58 -13.44 -10.30
CA GLN A 44 -1.99 -12.87 -11.58
C GLN A 44 -1.40 -11.49 -11.80
N ALA A 45 -1.32 -10.67 -10.74
CA ALA A 45 -0.70 -9.35 -10.79
C ALA A 45 0.80 -9.44 -11.10
N ILE A 46 1.52 -10.39 -10.48
CA ILE A 46 2.94 -10.66 -10.79
C ILE A 46 3.12 -11.09 -12.24
N LEU A 47 2.27 -11.99 -12.74
CA LEU A 47 2.31 -12.40 -14.13
C LEU A 47 2.06 -11.23 -15.09
N MET A 48 1.12 -10.36 -14.76
CA MET A 48 0.84 -9.15 -15.52
C MET A 48 2.05 -8.20 -15.53
N ILE A 49 2.66 -7.95 -14.37
CA ILE A 49 3.84 -7.09 -14.22
C ILE A 49 4.99 -7.62 -15.07
N ASN A 50 5.26 -8.91 -15.00
CA ASN A 50 6.41 -9.52 -15.69
C ASN A 50 6.23 -9.63 -17.21
N ARG A 51 4.99 -9.78 -17.69
CA ARG A 51 4.72 -10.05 -19.12
C ARG A 51 4.28 -8.83 -19.91
N ARG A 52 3.63 -7.86 -19.27
CA ARG A 52 2.92 -6.79 -19.98
C ARG A 52 3.40 -5.39 -19.61
N ASP A 53 4.36 -5.26 -18.68
CA ASP A 53 4.88 -3.98 -18.18
C ASP A 53 3.76 -2.94 -17.93
N PRO A 54 2.79 -3.23 -17.06
CA PRO A 54 1.67 -2.35 -16.82
C PRO A 54 2.09 -1.06 -16.15
N LEU A 55 1.28 -0.02 -16.31
CA LEU A 55 1.35 1.15 -15.47
C LEU A 55 0.82 0.80 -14.08
N ILE A 56 1.66 0.76 -13.06
CA ILE A 56 1.28 0.42 -11.70
C ILE A 56 0.94 1.72 -10.96
N LEU A 57 -0.30 1.85 -10.50
CA LEU A 57 -0.79 3.05 -9.81
C LEU A 57 -1.14 2.74 -8.36
N ASP A 58 -0.44 3.40 -7.45
CA ASP A 58 -0.79 3.42 -6.03
C ASP A 58 -1.69 4.61 -5.72
N VAL A 59 -2.94 4.31 -5.40
CA VAL A 59 -3.94 5.34 -5.07
C VAL A 59 -4.09 5.58 -3.56
N SER A 60 -3.14 5.09 -2.77
CA SER A 60 -3.06 5.35 -1.34
C SER A 60 -2.69 6.82 -1.06
N ASN A 61 -2.78 7.21 0.20
CA ASN A 61 -2.23 8.50 0.63
C ASN A 61 -0.69 8.49 0.58
N SER A 62 -0.07 9.67 0.64
CA SER A 62 1.37 9.84 0.50
C SER A 62 2.18 9.18 1.63
N THR A 63 1.60 9.08 2.83
CA THR A 63 2.24 8.43 3.97
C THR A 63 2.28 6.91 3.80
N ASP A 64 1.16 6.31 3.38
CA ASP A 64 1.09 4.87 3.12
C ASP A 64 2.02 4.48 1.97
N TYR A 65 2.04 5.25 0.88
CA TYR A 65 2.97 5.05 -0.23
C TYR A 65 4.44 5.07 0.22
N ALA A 66 4.82 6.07 1.04
CA ALA A 66 6.21 6.19 1.53
C ALA A 66 6.61 5.03 2.45
N ASN A 67 5.68 4.49 3.22
CA ASN A 67 5.90 3.36 4.12
C ASN A 67 6.10 2.05 3.37
N GLY A 68 5.52 1.91 2.18
CA GLY A 68 5.69 0.74 1.32
C GLY A 68 4.81 0.80 0.08
N HIS A 69 5.37 0.44 -1.06
CA HIS A 69 4.67 0.35 -2.34
C HIS A 69 5.29 -0.73 -3.23
N ILE A 70 4.55 -1.18 -4.23
CA ILE A 70 5.04 -2.14 -5.23
C ILE A 70 6.13 -1.48 -6.08
N LEU A 71 7.16 -2.23 -6.41
CA LEU A 71 8.26 -1.73 -7.25
C LEU A 71 7.72 -1.10 -8.55
N ASN A 72 8.27 0.07 -8.92
CA ASN A 72 7.86 0.88 -10.08
C ASN A 72 6.43 1.44 -10.02
N ALA A 73 5.75 1.40 -8.88
CA ALA A 73 4.46 2.03 -8.73
C ALA A 73 4.57 3.57 -8.74
N GLU A 74 3.70 4.20 -9.51
CA GLU A 74 3.53 5.67 -9.49
C GLU A 74 2.50 6.03 -8.43
N HIS A 75 2.85 6.94 -7.53
CA HIS A 75 1.89 7.48 -6.56
C HIS A 75 0.89 8.40 -7.26
N MET A 76 -0.35 7.96 -7.32
CA MET A 76 -1.45 8.65 -8.00
C MET A 76 -2.65 8.77 -7.07
N PRO A 77 -2.66 9.77 -6.17
CA PRO A 77 -3.79 9.93 -5.25
C PRO A 77 -5.09 10.19 -6.01
N PRO A 78 -6.26 9.86 -5.42
CA PRO A 78 -7.57 9.99 -6.06
C PRO A 78 -7.82 11.33 -6.73
N SER A 79 -7.42 12.42 -6.08
CA SER A 79 -7.59 13.79 -6.60
C SER A 79 -6.90 14.02 -7.96
N ARG A 80 -5.76 13.36 -8.21
CA ARG A 80 -5.05 13.46 -9.50
C ARG A 80 -5.73 12.68 -10.61
N ILE A 81 -6.39 11.57 -10.29
CA ILE A 81 -7.18 10.79 -11.24
C ILE A 81 -8.47 11.55 -11.57
N GLU A 82 -9.12 12.13 -10.57
CA GLU A 82 -10.35 12.89 -10.74
C GLU A 82 -10.18 14.16 -11.59
N SER A 83 -9.05 14.85 -11.45
CA SER A 83 -8.72 16.04 -12.23
C SER A 83 -8.35 15.77 -13.69
N GLY A 84 -8.26 14.49 -14.11
CA GLY A 84 -7.93 14.13 -15.49
C GLY A 84 -6.51 14.55 -15.89
N ASN A 85 -5.50 14.13 -15.13
CA ASN A 85 -4.11 14.48 -15.37
C ASN A 85 -3.67 14.12 -16.80
N SER A 86 -3.27 15.13 -17.60
CA SER A 86 -2.86 14.96 -18.99
C SER A 86 -1.66 14.01 -19.17
N GLN A 87 -0.78 13.89 -18.19
CA GLN A 87 0.34 12.93 -18.23
C GLN A 87 -0.15 11.49 -18.06
N LEU A 88 -1.20 11.28 -17.28
CA LEU A 88 -1.83 9.99 -17.11
C LEU A 88 -2.55 9.57 -18.41
N LEU A 89 -3.29 10.49 -19.03
CA LEU A 89 -4.01 10.24 -20.28
C LEU A 89 -3.11 9.87 -21.45
N LYS A 90 -1.88 10.37 -21.50
CA LYS A 90 -0.89 9.97 -22.52
C LYS A 90 -0.44 8.51 -22.42
N LYS A 91 -0.77 7.83 -21.33
CA LYS A 91 -0.43 6.43 -21.07
C LYS A 91 -1.65 5.51 -21.16
N SER A 92 -2.76 5.98 -21.72
CA SER A 92 -4.05 5.24 -21.79
C SER A 92 -3.96 3.92 -22.55
N ASP A 93 -3.02 3.80 -23.49
CA ASP A 93 -2.80 2.59 -24.28
C ASP A 93 -2.12 1.45 -23.52
N ARG A 94 -1.57 1.75 -22.33
CA ARG A 94 -0.88 0.75 -21.51
C ARG A 94 -1.87 0.06 -20.57
N PRO A 95 -1.70 -1.26 -20.33
CA PRO A 95 -2.44 -1.92 -19.28
C PRO A 95 -2.12 -1.27 -17.93
N VAL A 96 -3.13 -1.14 -17.07
CA VAL A 96 -3.01 -0.48 -15.76
C VAL A 96 -3.33 -1.46 -14.64
N LEU A 97 -2.47 -1.48 -13.63
CA LEU A 97 -2.70 -2.16 -12.37
C LEU A 97 -2.88 -1.12 -11.26
N VAL A 98 -4.08 -1.05 -10.70
CA VAL A 98 -4.42 -0.11 -9.62
C VAL A 98 -4.50 -0.82 -8.30
N TYR A 99 -3.90 -0.26 -7.28
CA TYR A 99 -4.04 -0.75 -5.92
C TYR A 99 -4.03 0.38 -4.90
N CYS A 100 -4.56 0.10 -3.72
CA CYS A 100 -4.42 0.96 -2.55
C CYS A 100 -4.00 0.09 -1.35
N LYS A 101 -3.91 0.66 -0.18
CA LYS A 101 -3.47 -0.07 1.03
C LYS A 101 -4.25 -1.37 1.28
N ASN A 102 -5.58 -1.31 1.30
CA ASN A 102 -6.45 -2.43 1.69
C ASN A 102 -7.44 -2.84 0.58
N GLY A 103 -7.27 -2.38 -0.66
CA GLY A 103 -8.19 -2.70 -1.76
C GLY A 103 -9.52 -1.95 -1.78
N GLN A 104 -9.80 -1.05 -0.84
CA GLN A 104 -11.11 -0.38 -0.71
C GLN A 104 -11.33 0.76 -1.72
N VAL A 105 -10.31 1.56 -1.98
CA VAL A 105 -10.38 2.74 -2.86
C VAL A 105 -10.11 2.39 -4.32
N SER A 106 -9.27 1.40 -4.57
CA SER A 106 -8.83 1.01 -5.92
C SER A 106 -9.97 0.66 -6.88
N PRO A 107 -11.09 -0.01 -6.50
CA PRO A 107 -12.21 -0.26 -7.41
C PRO A 107 -12.89 1.01 -7.93
N GLN A 108 -13.03 2.01 -7.06
CA GLN A 108 -13.60 3.29 -7.46
C GLN A 108 -12.69 4.02 -8.45
N MET A 109 -11.38 3.99 -8.21
CA MET A 109 -10.39 4.61 -9.10
C MET A 109 -10.29 3.86 -10.42
N ALA A 110 -10.40 2.54 -10.43
CA ALA A 110 -10.48 1.74 -11.65
C ALA A 110 -11.69 2.12 -12.51
N ASN A 111 -12.87 2.29 -11.90
CA ASN A 111 -14.04 2.80 -12.62
C ASN A 111 -13.81 4.19 -13.22
N ARG A 112 -13.07 5.04 -12.50
CA ARG A 112 -12.74 6.38 -13.00
C ARG A 112 -11.79 6.32 -14.19
N LEU A 113 -10.75 5.45 -14.12
CA LEU A 113 -9.80 5.24 -15.23
C LEU A 113 -10.51 4.72 -16.49
N VAL A 114 -11.42 3.77 -16.34
CA VAL A 114 -12.24 3.28 -17.47
C VAL A 114 -13.05 4.43 -18.10
N LYS A 115 -13.64 5.32 -17.28
CA LYS A 115 -14.35 6.50 -17.80
C LYS A 115 -13.43 7.51 -18.47
N LEU A 116 -12.15 7.54 -18.13
CA LEU A 116 -11.11 8.37 -18.74
C LEU A 116 -10.53 7.75 -20.03
N GLY A 117 -11.02 6.58 -20.45
CA GLY A 117 -10.64 5.94 -21.71
C GLY A 117 -9.56 4.86 -21.60
N PHE A 118 -9.21 4.40 -20.39
CA PHE A 118 -8.33 3.24 -20.23
C PHE A 118 -9.10 1.95 -20.51
N GLU A 119 -8.59 1.12 -21.42
CA GLU A 119 -9.27 -0.10 -21.87
C GLU A 119 -8.93 -1.32 -21.01
N ASP A 120 -7.68 -1.46 -20.57
CA ASP A 120 -7.19 -2.62 -19.81
C ASP A 120 -6.82 -2.21 -18.40
N VAL A 121 -7.84 -2.12 -17.55
CA VAL A 121 -7.70 -1.76 -16.13
C VAL A 121 -7.87 -2.98 -15.27
N SER A 122 -6.91 -3.19 -14.37
CA SER A 122 -6.91 -4.26 -13.38
C SER A 122 -6.74 -3.71 -11.98
N VAL A 123 -7.34 -4.36 -11.00
CA VAL A 123 -7.28 -4.01 -9.58
C VAL A 123 -6.65 -5.16 -8.82
N LEU A 124 -5.71 -4.86 -7.95
CA LEU A 124 -5.12 -5.85 -7.04
C LEU A 124 -6.09 -6.13 -5.89
N ARG A 125 -6.53 -7.39 -5.78
CA ARG A 125 -7.40 -7.84 -4.70
C ARG A 125 -6.70 -7.68 -3.36
N GLY A 126 -7.41 -7.12 -2.36
CA GLY A 126 -6.85 -6.87 -1.02
C GLY A 126 -5.76 -5.81 -0.97
N GLY A 127 -5.35 -5.22 -2.11
CA GLY A 127 -4.37 -4.14 -2.18
C GLY A 127 -2.98 -4.53 -1.69
N LEU A 128 -2.23 -3.53 -1.20
CA LEU A 128 -0.88 -3.73 -0.70
C LEU A 128 -0.83 -4.66 0.53
N ALA A 129 -1.87 -4.67 1.34
CA ALA A 129 -1.95 -5.55 2.52
C ALA A 129 -1.89 -7.02 2.13
N GLN A 130 -2.65 -7.42 1.09
CA GLN A 130 -2.61 -8.78 0.56
C GLN A 130 -1.26 -9.09 -0.09
N TRP A 131 -0.69 -8.15 -0.85
CA TRP A 131 0.64 -8.27 -1.46
C TRP A 131 1.72 -8.60 -0.42
N ILE A 132 1.71 -7.90 0.72
CA ILE A 132 2.65 -8.14 1.83
C ILE A 132 2.35 -9.48 2.52
N SER A 133 1.08 -9.82 2.72
CA SER A 133 0.67 -11.11 3.31
C SER A 133 1.17 -12.29 2.48
N ASP A 134 1.19 -12.15 1.16
CA ASP A 134 1.72 -13.12 0.21
C ASP A 134 3.25 -13.02 0.06
N GLN A 135 3.92 -12.35 1.02
CA GLN A 135 5.38 -12.21 1.13
C GLN A 135 6.05 -11.59 -0.12
N GLN A 136 5.33 -10.75 -0.84
CA GLN A 136 5.88 -10.08 -2.00
C GLN A 136 6.71 -8.84 -1.62
N PRO A 137 7.77 -8.53 -2.37
CA PRO A 137 8.67 -7.42 -2.05
C PRO A 137 7.99 -6.07 -2.19
N VAL A 138 8.31 -5.17 -1.27
CA VAL A 138 7.87 -3.78 -1.29
C VAL A 138 9.07 -2.83 -1.26
N THR A 139 8.94 -1.71 -1.93
CA THR A 139 9.91 -0.61 -1.92
C THR A 139 9.42 0.47 -0.96
N ARG A 140 10.33 1.16 -0.28
CA ARG A 140 10.05 2.27 0.62
C ARG A 140 10.69 3.55 0.11
N GLY A 141 10.06 4.68 0.39
CA GLY A 141 10.59 5.99 0.03
C GLY A 141 9.51 6.90 -0.55
N LYS A 142 9.84 8.19 -0.67
CA LYS A 142 8.94 9.16 -1.30
C LYS A 142 8.80 8.85 -2.78
N ALA A 143 7.62 9.15 -3.34
CA ALA A 143 7.39 9.14 -4.77
C ALA A 143 8.48 9.97 -5.49
N GLY A 144 9.47 9.27 -6.05
CA GLY A 144 10.43 9.91 -6.92
C GLY A 144 9.67 10.42 -8.15
N ARG A 145 9.99 11.63 -8.62
CA ARG A 145 9.59 12.06 -9.95
C ARG A 145 10.17 11.02 -10.91
N THR A 146 9.30 10.20 -11.48
CA THR A 146 9.69 9.23 -12.51
C THR A 146 10.12 9.98 -13.77
N GLY A 147 11.40 10.29 -13.82
CA GLY A 147 12.12 10.64 -15.04
C GLY A 147 13.09 9.50 -15.32
N GLY A 148 12.84 8.76 -16.39
CA GLY A 148 13.77 7.96 -17.17
C GLY A 148 14.65 6.97 -16.43
N GLY A 149 14.39 5.69 -16.62
CA GLY A 149 15.20 4.58 -16.14
C GLY A 149 16.69 4.71 -16.50
N LYS A 150 17.53 4.76 -15.48
CA LYS A 150 18.92 4.29 -15.56
C LYS A 150 19.01 3.08 -14.65
N GLN A 151 19.03 1.91 -15.26
CA GLN A 151 19.45 0.68 -14.61
C GLN A 151 20.84 0.89 -14.05
N ASN A 152 20.96 0.98 -12.74
CA ASN A 152 22.25 0.95 -12.07
C ASN A 152 22.73 -0.50 -12.03
N LYS A 153 23.59 -0.87 -12.98
CA LYS A 153 24.41 -2.09 -12.94
C LYS A 153 25.35 -1.95 -11.73
N GLN A 154 25.02 -2.57 -10.63
CA GLN A 154 26.01 -2.89 -9.61
C GLN A 154 26.86 -4.07 -10.11
N GLY A 155 27.87 -3.71 -10.87
CA GLY A 155 29.00 -4.60 -11.19
C GLY A 155 29.95 -4.64 -10.02
N GLY A 156 30.15 -5.82 -9.46
CA GLY A 156 31.16 -6.09 -8.46
C GLY A 156 32.56 -5.72 -8.94
N LYS A 157 33.28 -5.02 -8.08
CA LYS A 157 34.76 -4.94 -8.13
C LYS A 157 35.32 -5.60 -6.88
N GLN A 158 35.57 -6.90 -7.01
CA GLN A 158 36.56 -7.59 -6.20
C GLN A 158 37.98 -7.19 -6.66
N GLY A 159 38.79 -6.84 -5.67
CA GLY A 159 40.20 -7.22 -5.62
C GLY A 159 41.20 -6.37 -6.36
N LYS A 160 42.07 -5.71 -5.60
CA LYS A 160 43.49 -6.00 -5.70
C LYS A 160 44.25 -5.47 -4.47
N ARG A 161 44.86 -6.43 -3.79
CA ARG A 161 45.94 -6.27 -2.82
C ARG A 161 47.08 -5.46 -3.45
N GLY A 162 47.57 -4.50 -2.71
CA GLY A 162 48.85 -3.84 -2.99
C GLY A 162 49.56 -3.51 -1.69
N LYS A 163 50.51 -4.35 -1.36
CA LYS A 163 51.51 -4.26 -0.32
C LYS A 163 52.49 -3.09 -0.58
N ARG A 164 52.89 -2.33 0.45
CA ARG A 164 54.22 -1.79 0.71
C ARG A 164 54.14 -0.69 1.76
N ASN A 165 54.69 -0.95 2.88
CA ASN A 165 56.03 -0.81 3.47
C ASN A 165 56.30 0.54 4.12
N ARG A 166 56.49 0.42 5.47
CA ARG A 166 57.59 1.00 6.32
C ARG A 166 57.78 2.52 6.45
N HIS A 167 57.65 3.04 7.61
CA HIS A 167 58.70 3.45 8.60
C HIS A 167 57.99 4.17 9.73
N ALA A 168 58.10 3.66 10.95
CA ALA A 168 58.93 4.15 12.04
C ALA A 168 58.88 5.67 12.22
N ASP A 169 58.35 6.12 13.37
CA ASP A 169 59.12 6.70 14.45
C ASP A 169 58.29 6.98 15.69
N GLN A 170 58.95 6.97 16.78
CA GLN A 170 58.72 6.98 18.18
C GLN A 170 58.07 8.28 18.71
N GLY A 171 57.38 8.16 19.85
CA GLY A 171 57.21 9.31 20.71
C GLY A 171 56.07 9.20 21.71
N ALA A 172 56.42 8.58 22.85
CA ALA A 172 56.11 8.92 24.24
C ALA A 172 54.67 9.41 24.61
N GLY A 173 54.06 8.67 25.51
CA GLY A 173 52.91 9.10 26.32
C GLY A 173 53.25 10.22 27.34
N PRO A 174 52.36 10.57 28.24
CA PRO A 174 51.91 9.69 29.33
C PRO A 174 50.41 9.82 29.70
N GLU A 175 49.95 8.78 30.36
CA GLU A 175 48.77 8.68 31.22
C GLU A 175 48.84 9.56 32.49
N PRO A 176 47.90 9.36 33.44
CA PRO A 176 46.49 9.80 33.52
C PRO A 176 46.32 10.74 34.76
N LYS A 177 45.17 11.33 34.90
CA LYS A 177 44.74 11.83 36.23
C LYS A 177 43.28 11.53 36.51
N ILE A 178 43.13 10.59 37.39
CA ILE A 178 41.98 10.32 38.23
C ILE A 178 41.83 11.48 39.20
N SER A 179 40.66 11.99 39.37
CA SER A 179 40.24 12.51 40.69
C SER A 179 38.73 12.33 40.83
N ALA A 180 38.45 11.47 41.77
CA ALA A 180 37.22 11.33 42.49
C ALA A 180 37.00 12.55 43.39
N ASP A 181 35.76 12.88 43.62
CA ASP A 181 35.15 13.29 44.89
C ASP A 181 33.70 13.66 44.59
N ALA A 182 32.77 12.94 45.09
CA ALA A 182 32.27 12.83 46.44
C ALA A 182 31.11 13.77 46.72
N ALA A 183 30.03 13.11 47.07
CA ALA A 183 29.14 13.42 48.19
C ALA A 183 27.92 14.34 47.88
N ALA A 184 26.77 13.75 47.96
CA ALA A 184 25.86 13.73 49.11
C ALA A 184 24.85 14.90 49.19
N GLY A 185 23.68 14.51 49.55
CA GLY A 185 22.64 15.36 50.16
C GLY A 185 21.33 15.23 49.38
N ASP A 186 20.43 14.53 49.78
CA ASP A 186 19.65 14.28 51.01
C ASP A 186 18.26 14.94 50.87
N SER A 187 17.29 14.15 51.22
CA SER A 187 15.99 14.47 51.81
C SER A 187 15.05 15.41 51.01
N GLY A 188 13.85 15.15 50.96
CA GLY A 188 12.89 14.51 51.82
C GLY A 188 11.48 14.88 51.38
N THR A 189 10.65 13.95 51.68
CA THR A 189 9.31 14.12 52.29
C THR A 189 8.29 14.95 51.53
N ASP A 190 7.28 14.34 51.23
CA ASP A 190 6.10 13.99 52.00
C ASP A 190 4.81 14.73 51.49
N ASN A 191 3.84 13.92 51.21
CA ASN A 191 2.52 13.97 51.80
C ASN A 191 1.36 14.72 51.12
N HIS A 192 0.32 13.92 51.12
CA HIS A 192 -1.11 14.22 51.30
C HIS A 192 -1.95 14.40 50.03
N ASP A 193 -2.70 13.36 49.65
CA ASP A 193 -4.00 12.93 50.24
C ASP A 193 -5.11 14.02 50.21
N LYS A 194 -6.14 13.70 49.47
CA LYS A 194 -7.57 13.91 49.71
C LYS A 194 -8.30 13.85 48.37
N ALA A 195 -8.96 12.80 48.02
CA ALA A 195 -10.29 12.35 48.48
C ALA A 195 -11.42 13.39 48.31
N ARG A 196 -12.43 12.91 47.61
CA ARG A 196 -13.86 13.14 47.78
C ARG A 196 -14.56 14.09 46.78
N SER A 197 -15.39 13.44 46.02
CA SER A 197 -16.86 13.55 45.95
C SER A 197 -17.43 14.84 45.35
N GLU A 198 -18.08 14.75 44.27
CA GLU A 198 -19.55 14.56 44.13
C GLU A 198 -19.84 14.12 42.69
#